data_39ee5a759e4a0679ac0b5fd6dd24793d
#
_entry.id   39ee5a759e4a0679ac0b5fd6dd24793d
#
_cell.length_a   1.000
_cell.length_b   1.000
_cell.length_c   1.000
_cell.angle_alpha   90.00
_cell.angle_beta   90.00
_cell.angle_gamma   90.00
#
_symmetry.space_group_name_H-M   'P 1'
#
loop_
_entity.id
_entity.type
_entity.pdbx_description
1 polymer ?
#
loop_
_entity_poly.entity_id
_entity_poly.type
_entity_poly.pdbx_seq_one_letter_code
_entity_poly.pdbx_strand_id
1 'polypeptide(L)'
;MSKGRLLVIEGLDGSGKATQAKLLASYLAESGRKVMEITFPDYESDSSALVKMYLSGQFGDKPDDVNPYAASSFYAVDRYASYKTKWGSFYEAGGIVIADRYTTSNAVHQCSKLPPEQWDDFLRWAFDYEYRLLGLPAPDAVVYLQVDPAVSQKLMTGRYHGDESRKDVHEKDIEYLARSRRAAEYCAEHLGWSTVHCTENGAMRTIEDIQAEVRALAEKELG
;
A
#
# COMPACT_ATOMS: atom_id res chain seq x y z
N MET A 1 23.07 7.87 15.69
CA MET A 1 21.77 8.49 15.44
C MET A 1 20.75 7.34 15.29
N SER A 2 19.54 7.47 15.84
CA SER A 2 18.49 6.48 15.61
C SER A 2 18.08 6.53 14.15
N LYS A 3 17.81 5.37 13.53
CA LYS A 3 17.16 5.31 12.20
C LYS A 3 15.83 6.05 12.25
N GLY A 4 15.35 6.48 11.09
CA GLY A 4 14.04 7.07 10.93
C GLY A 4 12.89 6.13 11.29
N ARG A 5 11.68 6.62 11.14
CA ARG A 5 10.44 5.84 11.27
C ARG A 5 9.75 5.74 9.93
N LEU A 6 9.22 4.56 9.61
CA LEU A 6 8.46 4.31 8.39
C LEU A 6 7.04 3.84 8.75
N LEU A 7 6.05 4.68 8.49
CA LEU A 7 4.63 4.36 8.67
C LEU A 7 3.98 4.16 7.30
N VAL A 8 3.26 3.08 7.14
CA VAL A 8 2.58 2.74 5.88
C VAL A 8 1.08 2.89 6.05
N ILE A 9 0.46 3.60 5.12
CA ILE A 9 -1.00 3.62 4.95
C ILE A 9 -1.33 2.61 3.84
N GLU A 10 -1.98 1.53 4.23
CA GLU A 10 -2.37 0.44 3.34
C GLU A 10 -3.88 0.37 3.18
N GLY A 11 -4.36 -0.26 2.12
CA GLY A 11 -5.79 -0.47 1.84
C GLY A 11 -6.02 -0.75 0.35
N LEU A 12 -7.18 -1.26 0.01
CA LEU A 12 -7.57 -1.52 -1.37
C LEU A 12 -7.91 -0.22 -2.12
N ASP A 13 -8.13 -0.32 -3.42
CA ASP A 13 -8.45 0.85 -4.23
C ASP A 13 -9.76 1.50 -3.80
N GLY A 14 -9.79 2.83 -3.79
CA GLY A 14 -10.92 3.61 -3.28
C GLY A 14 -10.99 3.74 -1.76
N SER A 15 -10.01 3.26 -0.98
CA SER A 15 -10.04 3.37 0.49
C SER A 15 -9.61 4.72 1.05
N GLY A 16 -9.11 5.65 0.21
CA GLY A 16 -8.68 6.97 0.67
C GLY A 16 -7.24 7.06 1.17
N LYS A 17 -6.40 6.04 0.91
CA LYS A 17 -4.99 5.99 1.34
C LYS A 17 -4.21 7.28 1.08
N ALA A 18 -4.17 7.74 -0.17
CA ALA A 18 -3.42 8.93 -0.55
C ALA A 18 -3.87 10.17 0.24
N THR A 19 -5.18 10.32 0.46
CA THR A 19 -5.73 11.42 1.26
C THR A 19 -5.25 11.33 2.70
N GLN A 20 -5.34 10.15 3.32
CA GLN A 20 -4.97 9.95 4.72
C GLN A 20 -3.45 10.04 4.93
N ALA A 21 -2.64 9.52 4.01
CA ALA A 21 -1.19 9.66 4.05
C ALA A 21 -0.76 11.13 3.99
N LYS A 22 -1.30 11.88 3.03
CA LYS A 22 -1.04 13.32 2.88
C LYS A 22 -1.43 14.12 4.12
N LEU A 23 -2.62 13.88 4.66
CA LEU A 23 -3.11 14.58 5.86
C LEU A 23 -2.26 14.23 7.09
N LEU A 24 -1.83 12.97 7.23
CA LEU A 24 -0.94 12.56 8.31
C LEU A 24 0.43 13.25 8.19
N ALA A 25 1.02 13.24 6.99
CA ALA A 25 2.31 13.89 6.74
C ALA A 25 2.25 15.40 7.05
N SER A 26 1.18 16.08 6.62
CA SER A 26 0.97 17.50 6.92
C SER A 26 0.84 17.76 8.42
N TYR A 27 0.03 16.97 9.13
CA TYR A 27 -0.16 17.08 10.58
C TYR A 27 1.17 16.92 11.34
N LEU A 28 1.96 15.91 11.00
CA LEU A 28 3.24 15.67 11.67
C LEU A 28 4.26 16.77 11.34
N ALA A 29 4.27 17.31 10.12
CA ALA A 29 5.14 18.43 9.74
C ALA A 29 4.76 19.71 10.49
N GLU A 30 3.48 20.02 10.63
CA GLU A 30 2.97 21.15 11.41
C GLU A 30 3.34 21.05 12.92
N SER A 31 3.50 19.83 13.43
CA SER A 31 4.01 19.60 14.79
C SER A 31 5.53 19.76 14.93
N GLY A 32 6.23 20.19 13.86
CA GLY A 32 7.67 20.43 13.86
C GLY A 32 8.53 19.19 13.59
N ARG A 33 7.95 18.04 13.26
CA ARG A 33 8.67 16.82 12.92
C ARG A 33 9.22 16.88 11.49
N LYS A 34 10.34 16.22 11.22
CA LYS A 34 10.87 16.05 9.87
C LYS A 34 10.14 14.90 9.19
N VAL A 35 9.31 15.21 8.21
CA VAL A 35 8.43 14.25 7.53
C VAL A 35 8.66 14.28 6.03
N MET A 36 8.61 13.10 5.40
CA MET A 36 8.56 12.93 3.95
C MET A 36 7.42 11.98 3.59
N GLU A 37 6.58 12.37 2.65
CA GLU A 37 5.57 11.51 2.04
C GLU A 37 6.16 10.83 0.81
N ILE A 38 5.89 9.52 0.68
CA ILE A 38 6.23 8.72 -0.51
C ILE A 38 5.02 7.91 -0.96
N THR A 39 4.98 7.55 -2.23
CA THR A 39 3.93 6.70 -2.78
C THR A 39 4.51 5.64 -3.70
N PHE A 40 3.86 4.47 -3.74
CA PHE A 40 4.22 3.39 -4.66
C PHE A 40 3.01 2.86 -5.41
N PRO A 41 3.15 2.54 -6.71
CA PRO A 41 4.38 2.67 -7.52
C PRO A 41 4.81 4.14 -7.69
N ASP A 42 6.13 4.35 -7.83
CA ASP A 42 6.70 5.68 -8.12
C ASP A 42 6.57 5.97 -9.63
N TYR A 43 5.34 6.29 -10.07
CA TYR A 43 5.01 6.44 -11.49
C TYR A 43 5.80 7.54 -12.22
N GLU A 44 6.33 8.51 -11.49
CA GLU A 44 7.17 9.59 -12.07
C GLU A 44 8.60 9.12 -12.35
N SER A 45 8.98 7.95 -11.86
CA SER A 45 10.32 7.39 -12.01
C SER A 45 10.37 6.34 -13.12
N ASP A 46 11.53 6.25 -13.80
CA ASP A 46 11.80 5.19 -14.78
C ASP A 46 11.83 3.80 -14.14
N SER A 47 12.10 3.71 -12.83
CA SER A 47 12.09 2.45 -12.08
C SER A 47 10.76 1.73 -12.11
N SER A 48 9.65 2.45 -12.29
CA SER A 48 8.30 1.89 -12.38
C SER A 48 7.92 1.39 -13.78
N ALA A 49 8.85 1.38 -14.75
CA ALA A 49 8.54 0.97 -16.13
C ALA A 49 7.91 -0.43 -16.21
N LEU A 50 8.47 -1.43 -15.53
CA LEU A 50 7.93 -2.80 -15.51
C LEU A 50 6.54 -2.86 -14.84
N VAL A 51 6.32 -2.06 -13.80
CA VAL A 51 5.00 -1.95 -13.15
C VAL A 51 3.99 -1.36 -14.13
N LYS A 52 4.35 -0.29 -14.86
CA LYS A 52 3.47 0.31 -15.89
C LYS A 52 3.13 -0.68 -17.01
N MET A 53 4.12 -1.44 -17.49
CA MET A 53 3.90 -2.49 -18.50
C MET A 53 2.97 -3.58 -17.99
N TYR A 54 3.14 -4.03 -16.75
CA TYR A 54 2.28 -5.02 -16.12
C TYR A 54 0.83 -4.51 -15.99
N LEU A 55 0.63 -3.35 -15.40
CA LEU A 55 -0.71 -2.80 -15.14
C LEU A 55 -1.44 -2.40 -16.43
N SER A 56 -0.70 -2.08 -17.52
CA SER A 56 -1.28 -1.82 -18.84
C SER A 56 -1.59 -3.08 -19.65
N GLY A 57 -1.36 -4.28 -19.09
CA GLY A 57 -1.68 -5.54 -19.75
C GLY A 57 -0.64 -6.03 -20.78
N GLN A 58 0.58 -5.46 -20.83
CA GLN A 58 1.60 -5.92 -21.79
C GLN A 58 2.15 -7.31 -21.49
N PHE A 59 1.94 -7.83 -20.28
CA PHE A 59 2.36 -9.17 -19.87
C PHE A 59 1.18 -10.15 -19.74
N GLY A 60 -0.03 -9.75 -20.15
CA GLY A 60 -1.27 -10.50 -20.09
C GLY A 60 -2.43 -9.64 -19.65
N ASP A 61 -3.64 -10.05 -20.01
CA ASP A 61 -4.87 -9.27 -19.80
C ASP A 61 -5.49 -9.47 -18.41
N LYS A 62 -4.97 -10.44 -17.64
CA LYS A 62 -5.46 -10.78 -16.30
C LYS A 62 -4.34 -10.64 -15.25
N PRO A 63 -4.70 -10.31 -14.01
CA PRO A 63 -3.71 -10.27 -12.92
C PRO A 63 -2.91 -11.57 -12.76
N ASP A 64 -3.58 -12.72 -13.00
CA ASP A 64 -3.01 -14.06 -12.82
C ASP A 64 -2.07 -14.49 -13.97
N ASP A 65 -2.03 -13.76 -15.09
CA ASP A 65 -1.10 -14.07 -16.21
C ASP A 65 0.36 -13.84 -15.82
N VAL A 66 0.62 -13.03 -14.80
CA VAL A 66 1.95 -12.83 -14.23
C VAL A 66 2.02 -13.46 -12.86
N ASN A 67 2.94 -14.42 -12.67
CA ASN A 67 3.06 -15.08 -11.38
C ASN A 67 3.41 -14.10 -10.25
N PRO A 68 3.03 -14.39 -8.98
CA PRO A 68 3.18 -13.46 -7.88
C PRO A 68 4.63 -13.05 -7.58
N TYR A 69 5.59 -13.93 -7.81
CA TYR A 69 7.00 -13.64 -7.56
C TYR A 69 7.58 -12.65 -8.57
N ALA A 70 7.25 -12.82 -9.86
CA ALA A 70 7.66 -11.89 -10.91
C ALA A 70 7.00 -10.52 -10.70
N ALA A 71 5.69 -10.47 -10.46
CA ALA A 71 4.99 -9.22 -10.20
C ALA A 71 5.56 -8.51 -8.97
N SER A 72 5.80 -9.22 -7.86
CA SER A 72 6.45 -8.65 -6.66
C SER A 72 7.80 -8.03 -6.98
N SER A 73 8.58 -8.67 -7.84
CA SER A 73 9.92 -8.17 -8.21
C SER A 73 9.86 -6.84 -8.95
N PHE A 74 8.84 -6.61 -9.80
CA PHE A 74 8.67 -5.32 -10.49
C PHE A 74 8.46 -4.17 -9.49
N TYR A 75 7.61 -4.38 -8.50
CA TYR A 75 7.38 -3.40 -7.43
C TYR A 75 8.56 -3.26 -6.48
N ALA A 76 9.27 -4.35 -6.19
CA ALA A 76 10.43 -4.34 -5.30
C ALA A 76 11.59 -3.52 -5.87
N VAL A 77 11.88 -3.64 -7.18
CA VAL A 77 12.95 -2.85 -7.81
C VAL A 77 12.59 -1.36 -7.90
N ASP A 78 11.32 -1.03 -8.06
CA ASP A 78 10.83 0.35 -8.01
C ASP A 78 11.05 0.94 -6.60
N ARG A 79 10.67 0.23 -5.54
CA ARG A 79 10.93 0.64 -4.15
C ARG A 79 12.41 0.78 -3.85
N TYR A 80 13.22 -0.15 -4.31
CA TYR A 80 14.67 -0.12 -4.11
C TYR A 80 15.29 1.11 -4.77
N ALA A 81 14.95 1.39 -6.02
CA ALA A 81 15.44 2.57 -6.73
C ALA A 81 15.02 3.86 -6.04
N SER A 82 13.76 3.97 -5.65
CA SER A 82 13.23 5.13 -4.90
C SER A 82 13.94 5.30 -3.55
N TYR A 83 14.17 4.22 -2.78
CA TYR A 83 14.95 4.26 -1.54
C TYR A 83 16.35 4.83 -1.77
N LYS A 84 17.07 4.31 -2.75
CA LYS A 84 18.44 4.71 -3.03
C LYS A 84 18.58 6.14 -3.53
N THR A 85 17.59 6.64 -4.25
CA THR A 85 17.71 7.92 -4.96
C THR A 85 16.92 9.07 -4.33
N LYS A 86 15.86 8.79 -3.56
CA LYS A 86 14.93 9.82 -3.08
C LYS A 86 14.87 9.93 -1.56
N TRP A 87 14.56 8.85 -0.84
CA TRP A 87 14.18 8.96 0.57
C TRP A 87 15.09 8.24 1.57
N GLY A 88 15.98 7.35 1.10
CA GLY A 88 16.83 6.56 2.00
C GLY A 88 17.74 7.42 2.89
N SER A 89 18.39 8.45 2.33
CA SER A 89 19.23 9.36 3.12
C SER A 89 18.44 10.14 4.17
N PHE A 90 17.20 10.53 3.86
CA PHE A 90 16.31 11.20 4.79
C PHE A 90 15.91 10.28 5.94
N TYR A 91 15.55 9.02 5.62
CA TYR A 91 15.24 7.99 6.61
C TYR A 91 16.45 7.68 7.51
N GLU A 92 17.63 7.46 6.93
CA GLU A 92 18.84 7.16 7.69
C GLU A 92 19.28 8.34 8.59
N ALA A 93 18.88 9.56 8.24
CA ALA A 93 19.11 10.75 9.08
C ALA A 93 18.08 10.93 10.22
N GLY A 94 17.18 9.97 10.42
CA GLY A 94 16.17 9.99 11.50
C GLY A 94 14.85 10.66 11.12
N GLY A 95 14.58 10.84 9.82
CA GLY A 95 13.31 11.39 9.35
C GLY A 95 12.14 10.40 9.45
N ILE A 96 10.92 10.92 9.53
CA ILE A 96 9.68 10.15 9.48
C ILE A 96 9.22 10.04 8.03
N VAL A 97 9.03 8.82 7.55
CA VAL A 97 8.53 8.55 6.20
C VAL A 97 7.10 8.02 6.30
N ILE A 98 6.16 8.68 5.61
CA ILE A 98 4.77 8.23 5.45
C ILE A 98 4.62 7.68 4.04
N ALA A 99 4.31 6.40 3.93
CA ALA A 99 4.17 5.72 2.64
C ALA A 99 2.70 5.43 2.32
N ASP A 100 2.21 5.95 1.18
CA ASP A 100 0.99 5.45 0.54
C ASP A 100 1.36 4.19 -0.26
N ARG A 101 1.06 3.02 0.28
CA ARG A 101 1.53 1.70 -0.17
C ARG A 101 3.04 1.47 0.04
N TYR A 102 3.38 0.20 0.25
CA TYR A 102 4.76 -0.25 0.38
C TYR A 102 4.88 -1.74 0.01
N THR A 103 5.79 -2.48 0.64
CA THR A 103 5.91 -3.95 0.51
C THR A 103 4.62 -4.66 0.92
N THR A 104 3.85 -4.06 1.81
CA THR A 104 2.53 -4.50 2.27
C THR A 104 1.53 -4.69 1.13
N SER A 105 1.60 -3.86 0.08
CA SER A 105 0.77 -4.04 -1.11
C SER A 105 1.13 -5.32 -1.89
N ASN A 106 2.41 -5.74 -1.92
CA ASN A 106 2.78 -7.05 -2.46
C ASN A 106 2.17 -8.19 -1.63
N ALA A 107 2.19 -8.08 -0.28
CA ALA A 107 1.55 -9.04 0.58
C ALA A 107 0.06 -9.23 0.23
N VAL A 108 -0.68 -8.14 0.08
CA VAL A 108 -2.11 -8.17 -0.26
C VAL A 108 -2.35 -8.70 -1.68
N HIS A 109 -1.77 -8.03 -2.67
CA HIS A 109 -2.10 -8.25 -4.07
C HIS A 109 -1.50 -9.53 -4.66
N GLN A 110 -0.39 -10.01 -4.15
CA GLN A 110 0.22 -11.22 -4.68
C GLN A 110 -0.21 -12.48 -3.92
N CYS A 111 -0.50 -12.40 -2.62
CA CYS A 111 -1.19 -13.49 -1.90
C CYS A 111 -2.53 -13.82 -2.55
N SER A 112 -3.28 -12.80 -3.05
CA SER A 112 -4.57 -13.03 -3.71
C SER A 112 -4.51 -13.92 -4.95
N LYS A 113 -3.33 -14.11 -5.54
CA LYS A 113 -3.09 -15.00 -6.69
C LYS A 113 -2.72 -16.43 -6.29
N LEU A 114 -2.53 -16.67 -5.01
CA LEU A 114 -2.12 -17.96 -4.46
C LEU A 114 -3.25 -18.58 -3.64
N PRO A 115 -3.32 -19.91 -3.54
CA PRO A 115 -4.20 -20.56 -2.59
C PRO A 115 -3.76 -20.20 -1.15
N PRO A 116 -4.72 -20.06 -0.21
CA PRO A 116 -4.45 -19.58 1.16
C PRO A 116 -3.35 -20.34 1.91
N GLU A 117 -3.21 -21.64 1.66
CA GLU A 117 -2.17 -22.49 2.28
C GLU A 117 -0.73 -22.12 1.87
N GLN A 118 -0.56 -21.30 0.82
CA GLN A 118 0.75 -20.82 0.37
C GLN A 118 1.06 -19.36 0.81
N TRP A 119 0.12 -18.70 1.49
CA TRP A 119 0.30 -17.29 1.83
C TRP A 119 1.47 -17.06 2.78
N ASP A 120 1.63 -17.89 3.80
CA ASP A 120 2.74 -17.75 4.76
C ASP A 120 4.11 -17.92 4.11
N ASP A 121 4.23 -18.89 3.21
CA ASP A 121 5.48 -19.13 2.49
C ASP A 121 5.80 -17.96 1.56
N PHE A 122 4.79 -17.44 0.88
CA PHE A 122 4.94 -16.26 0.03
C PHE A 122 5.31 -15.00 0.84
N LEU A 123 4.63 -14.74 1.95
CA LEU A 123 4.92 -13.59 2.83
C LEU A 123 6.35 -13.66 3.37
N ARG A 124 6.78 -14.84 3.82
CA ARG A 124 8.15 -15.06 4.28
C ARG A 124 9.17 -14.77 3.20
N TRP A 125 8.92 -15.25 1.96
CA TRP A 125 9.77 -14.96 0.82
C TRP A 125 9.79 -13.46 0.47
N ALA A 126 8.63 -12.82 0.38
CA ALA A 126 8.51 -11.42 -0.02
C ALA A 126 9.24 -10.48 0.94
N PHE A 127 9.09 -10.70 2.24
CA PHE A 127 9.75 -9.89 3.26
C PHE A 127 11.24 -10.19 3.37
N ASP A 128 11.65 -11.45 3.23
CA ASP A 128 13.07 -11.81 3.14
C ASP A 128 13.73 -11.15 1.93
N TYR A 129 13.07 -11.19 0.78
CA TYR A 129 13.55 -10.58 -0.45
C TYR A 129 13.73 -9.06 -0.29
N GLU A 130 12.69 -8.34 0.15
CA GLU A 130 12.74 -6.90 0.19
C GLU A 130 13.51 -6.36 1.42
N TYR A 131 13.30 -6.92 2.61
CA TYR A 131 13.93 -6.36 3.82
C TYR A 131 15.35 -6.86 4.02
N ARG A 132 15.62 -8.15 3.83
CA ARG A 132 16.95 -8.71 4.07
C ARG A 132 17.86 -8.64 2.85
N LEU A 133 17.38 -9.09 1.67
CA LEU A 133 18.24 -9.18 0.48
C LEU A 133 18.41 -7.83 -0.21
N LEU A 134 17.34 -7.05 -0.40
CA LEU A 134 17.42 -5.70 -0.96
C LEU A 134 17.80 -4.64 0.07
N GLY A 135 17.66 -4.93 1.37
CA GLY A 135 18.00 -4.02 2.46
C GLY A 135 17.05 -2.83 2.59
N LEU A 136 15.81 -2.98 2.14
CA LEU A 136 14.77 -1.99 2.37
C LEU A 136 14.35 -1.99 3.85
N PRO A 137 14.04 -0.85 4.47
CA PRO A 137 13.55 -0.84 5.84
C PRO A 137 12.18 -1.50 5.94
N ALA A 138 11.97 -2.34 6.94
CA ALA A 138 10.64 -2.80 7.30
C ALA A 138 9.83 -1.65 7.91
N PRO A 139 8.49 -1.60 7.70
CA PRO A 139 7.66 -0.59 8.36
C PRO A 139 7.71 -0.74 9.88
N ASP A 140 7.74 0.39 10.60
CA ASP A 140 7.53 0.42 12.04
C ASP A 140 6.06 0.21 12.39
N ALA A 141 5.15 0.74 11.54
CA ALA A 141 3.71 0.54 11.68
C ALA A 141 3.03 0.52 10.31
N VAL A 142 1.93 -0.24 10.24
CA VAL A 142 1.04 -0.28 9.09
C VAL A 142 -0.39 0.01 9.55
N VAL A 143 -1.02 1.01 8.95
CA VAL A 143 -2.43 1.33 9.16
C VAL A 143 -3.21 0.87 7.94
N TYR A 144 -4.06 -0.13 8.13
CA TYR A 144 -4.91 -0.68 7.08
C TYR A 144 -6.28 -0.01 7.08
N LEU A 145 -6.60 0.68 5.99
CA LEU A 145 -7.88 1.32 5.76
C LEU A 145 -8.86 0.32 5.16
N GLN A 146 -9.74 -0.23 5.99
CA GLN A 146 -10.75 -1.19 5.58
C GLN A 146 -12.02 -0.49 5.13
N VAL A 147 -12.44 -0.75 3.89
CA VAL A 147 -13.68 -0.21 3.28
C VAL A 147 -14.58 -1.35 2.84
N ASP A 148 -15.88 -1.20 3.05
CA ASP A 148 -16.86 -2.17 2.55
C ASP A 148 -16.83 -2.27 1.02
N PRO A 149 -16.91 -3.49 0.43
CA PRO A 149 -16.81 -3.68 -1.02
C PRO A 149 -17.81 -2.84 -1.80
N ALA A 150 -19.06 -2.80 -1.34
CA ALA A 150 -20.11 -2.05 -2.03
C ALA A 150 -19.84 -0.53 -2.05
N VAL A 151 -19.20 -0.02 -1.01
CA VAL A 151 -18.79 1.40 -0.93
C VAL A 151 -17.57 1.65 -1.79
N SER A 152 -16.54 0.79 -1.70
CA SER A 152 -15.34 0.86 -2.52
C SER A 152 -15.66 0.85 -4.03
N GLN A 153 -16.54 -0.04 -4.48
CA GLN A 153 -16.99 -0.10 -5.88
C GLN A 153 -17.62 1.21 -6.36
N LYS A 154 -18.49 1.82 -5.54
CA LYS A 154 -19.10 3.12 -5.86
C LYS A 154 -18.05 4.23 -6.00
N LEU A 155 -17.07 4.25 -5.12
CA LEU A 155 -15.99 5.25 -5.13
C LEU A 155 -15.09 5.08 -6.37
N MET A 156 -14.74 3.85 -6.73
CA MET A 156 -13.95 3.58 -7.94
C MET A 156 -14.70 4.00 -9.21
N THR A 157 -15.99 3.69 -9.33
CA THR A 157 -16.80 4.10 -10.47
C THR A 157 -16.87 5.64 -10.58
N GLY A 158 -17.00 6.33 -9.46
CA GLY A 158 -16.98 7.80 -9.40
C GLY A 158 -15.66 8.41 -9.86
N ARG A 159 -14.52 7.78 -9.53
CA ARG A 159 -13.16 8.24 -9.87
C ARG A 159 -12.92 8.38 -11.37
N TYR A 160 -13.52 7.50 -12.17
CA TYR A 160 -13.35 7.47 -13.62
C TYR A 160 -14.51 8.10 -14.37
N HIS A 161 -15.48 8.72 -13.68
CA HIS A 161 -16.70 9.29 -14.29
C HIS A 161 -17.44 8.29 -15.20
N GLY A 162 -17.38 7.00 -14.84
CA GLY A 162 -17.99 5.92 -15.63
C GLY A 162 -17.16 5.42 -16.83
N ASP A 163 -15.96 5.93 -17.05
CA ASP A 163 -15.06 5.48 -18.11
C ASP A 163 -14.27 4.23 -17.67
N GLU A 164 -14.82 3.06 -17.94
CA GLU A 164 -14.23 1.75 -17.62
C GLU A 164 -12.89 1.49 -18.35
N SER A 165 -12.62 2.19 -19.46
CA SER A 165 -11.38 1.99 -20.24
C SER A 165 -10.12 2.43 -19.47
N ARG A 166 -10.28 3.28 -18.46
CA ARG A 166 -9.21 3.82 -17.64
C ARG A 166 -8.80 2.92 -16.47
N LYS A 167 -9.58 1.86 -16.20
CA LYS A 167 -9.23 0.85 -15.19
C LYS A 167 -8.05 0.02 -15.66
N ASP A 168 -7.14 -0.26 -14.75
CA ASP A 168 -6.04 -1.20 -15.00
C ASP A 168 -6.50 -2.68 -14.95
N VAL A 169 -5.60 -3.62 -15.16
CA VAL A 169 -5.92 -5.06 -15.18
C VAL A 169 -6.46 -5.55 -13.83
N HIS A 170 -6.04 -4.94 -12.72
CA HIS A 170 -6.50 -5.29 -11.36
C HIS A 170 -7.92 -4.78 -11.11
N GLU A 171 -8.19 -3.53 -11.48
CA GLU A 171 -9.48 -2.87 -11.24
C GLU A 171 -10.63 -3.44 -12.09
N LYS A 172 -10.29 -4.10 -13.21
CA LYS A 172 -11.27 -4.75 -14.11
C LYS A 172 -11.74 -6.11 -13.63
N ASP A 173 -10.97 -6.79 -12.78
CA ASP A 173 -11.24 -8.17 -12.34
C ASP A 173 -11.90 -8.18 -10.95
N ILE A 174 -13.24 -8.36 -10.94
CA ILE A 174 -14.05 -8.37 -9.71
C ILE A 174 -13.66 -9.55 -8.80
N GLU A 175 -13.33 -10.71 -9.37
CA GLU A 175 -12.92 -11.88 -8.57
C GLU A 175 -11.57 -11.65 -7.93
N TYR A 176 -10.65 -11.03 -8.67
CA TYR A 176 -9.36 -10.62 -8.12
C TYR A 176 -9.52 -9.60 -6.98
N LEU A 177 -10.40 -8.61 -7.13
CA LEU A 177 -10.68 -7.64 -6.04
C LEU A 177 -11.23 -8.34 -4.79
N ALA A 178 -12.12 -9.33 -4.95
CA ALA A 178 -12.63 -10.10 -3.83
C ALA A 178 -11.54 -10.97 -3.16
N ARG A 179 -10.66 -11.57 -3.96
CA ARG A 179 -9.50 -12.33 -3.43
C ARG A 179 -8.52 -11.41 -2.71
N SER A 180 -8.23 -10.23 -3.30
CA SER A 180 -7.34 -9.23 -2.70
C SER A 180 -7.85 -8.73 -1.35
N ARG A 181 -9.17 -8.59 -1.19
CA ARG A 181 -9.77 -8.25 0.10
C ARG A 181 -9.51 -9.32 1.15
N ARG A 182 -9.76 -10.59 0.84
CA ARG A 182 -9.49 -11.69 1.78
C ARG A 182 -8.02 -11.74 2.17
N ALA A 183 -7.13 -11.56 1.21
CA ALA A 183 -5.70 -11.49 1.47
C ALA A 183 -5.32 -10.29 2.34
N ALA A 184 -5.95 -9.12 2.13
CA ALA A 184 -5.71 -7.93 2.96
C ALA A 184 -6.16 -8.13 4.41
N GLU A 185 -7.34 -8.70 4.63
CA GLU A 185 -7.86 -9.01 5.96
C GLU A 185 -6.95 -10.03 6.68
N TYR A 186 -6.53 -11.07 5.98
CA TYR A 186 -5.56 -12.04 6.49
C TYR A 186 -4.22 -11.38 6.85
N CYS A 187 -3.65 -10.57 5.95
CA CYS A 187 -2.39 -9.89 6.22
C CYS A 187 -2.51 -8.92 7.40
N ALA A 188 -3.61 -8.17 7.50
CA ALA A 188 -3.81 -7.24 8.61
C ALA A 188 -3.84 -7.96 9.96
N GLU A 189 -4.56 -9.08 10.05
CA GLU A 189 -4.62 -9.88 11.27
C GLU A 189 -3.29 -10.59 11.56
N HIS A 190 -2.76 -11.31 10.57
CA HIS A 190 -1.58 -12.17 10.74
C HIS A 190 -0.28 -11.39 10.98
N LEU A 191 -0.16 -10.20 10.37
CA LEU A 191 1.02 -9.34 10.49
C LEU A 191 0.84 -8.22 11.54
N GLY A 192 -0.28 -8.19 12.25
CA GLY A 192 -0.54 -7.26 13.33
C GLY A 192 -0.70 -5.81 12.88
N TRP A 193 -1.28 -5.57 11.68
CA TRP A 193 -1.55 -4.21 11.22
C TRP A 193 -2.70 -3.58 12.00
N SER A 194 -2.61 -2.28 12.24
CA SER A 194 -3.71 -1.53 12.85
C SER A 194 -4.80 -1.27 11.81
N THR A 195 -6.01 -1.79 12.04
CA THR A 195 -7.13 -1.63 11.10
C THR A 195 -8.00 -0.45 11.51
N VAL A 196 -8.27 0.45 10.56
CA VAL A 196 -9.25 1.54 10.66
C VAL A 196 -10.43 1.20 9.76
N HIS A 197 -11.60 1.02 10.38
CA HIS A 197 -12.86 0.79 9.64
C HIS A 197 -13.36 2.11 9.08
N CYS A 198 -13.27 2.26 7.76
CA CYS A 198 -13.59 3.51 7.06
C CYS A 198 -15.06 3.63 6.67
N THR A 199 -15.87 2.59 6.89
CA THR A 199 -17.31 2.58 6.56
C THR A 199 -18.15 2.34 7.79
N GLU A 200 -19.29 3.00 7.83
CA GLU A 200 -20.33 2.83 8.82
C GLU A 200 -21.70 2.96 8.15
N ASN A 201 -22.67 2.10 8.51
CA ASN A 201 -24.02 2.12 7.96
C ASN A 201 -24.09 2.13 6.42
N GLY A 202 -23.14 1.44 5.75
CA GLY A 202 -23.08 1.33 4.28
C GLY A 202 -22.60 2.60 3.57
N ALA A 203 -21.96 3.53 4.29
CA ALA A 203 -21.37 4.76 3.74
C ALA A 203 -19.95 4.97 4.26
N MET A 204 -19.16 5.76 3.54
CA MET A 204 -17.87 6.21 4.06
C MET A 204 -18.08 7.12 5.27
N ARG A 205 -17.26 6.93 6.28
CA ARG A 205 -17.09 7.89 7.39
C ARG A 205 -16.45 9.17 6.84
N THR A 206 -16.50 10.26 7.62
CA THR A 206 -15.85 11.52 7.22
C THR A 206 -14.33 11.35 7.13
N ILE A 207 -13.72 12.16 6.30
CA ILE A 207 -12.24 12.17 6.16
C ILE A 207 -11.60 12.50 7.51
N GLU A 208 -12.20 13.41 8.25
CA GLU A 208 -11.76 13.90 9.55
C GLU A 208 -11.81 12.81 10.62
N ASP A 209 -12.90 12.04 10.70
CA ASP A 209 -13.04 10.95 11.66
C ASP A 209 -12.03 9.83 11.42
N ILE A 210 -11.85 9.45 10.15
CA ILE A 210 -10.82 8.46 9.75
C ILE A 210 -9.43 9.00 10.11
N GLN A 211 -9.16 10.26 9.78
CA GLN A 211 -7.87 10.89 10.06
C GLN A 211 -7.58 10.99 11.56
N ALA A 212 -8.57 11.20 12.39
CA ALA A 212 -8.38 11.22 13.84
C ALA A 212 -7.85 9.88 14.38
N GLU A 213 -8.38 8.76 13.90
CA GLU A 213 -7.88 7.42 14.25
C GLU A 213 -6.48 7.16 13.69
N VAL A 214 -6.23 7.51 12.41
CA VAL A 214 -4.91 7.37 11.78
C VAL A 214 -3.84 8.15 12.57
N ARG A 215 -4.15 9.40 13.00
CA ARG A 215 -3.25 10.21 13.85
C ARG A 215 -2.98 9.54 15.18
N ALA A 216 -4.01 9.07 15.86
CA ALA A 216 -3.87 8.43 17.17
C ALA A 216 -2.97 7.17 17.09
N LEU A 217 -3.11 6.37 16.03
CA LEU A 217 -2.25 5.21 15.78
C LEU A 217 -0.81 5.64 15.49
N ALA A 218 -0.61 6.64 14.62
CA ALA A 218 0.72 7.14 14.29
C ALA A 218 1.44 7.74 15.51
N GLU A 219 0.76 8.52 16.35
CA GLU A 219 1.35 9.09 17.56
C GLU A 219 1.76 8.00 18.57
N LYS A 220 0.96 6.95 18.70
CA LYS A 220 1.32 5.80 19.56
C LYS A 220 2.62 5.13 19.12
N GLU A 221 2.86 5.04 17.81
CA GLU A 221 4.05 4.39 17.26
C GLU A 221 5.28 5.32 17.22
N LEU A 222 5.04 6.63 17.16
CA LEU A 222 6.14 7.62 17.12
C LEU A 222 6.66 8.00 18.51
N GLY A 223 5.86 7.81 19.55
CA GLY A 223 6.22 8.12 20.96
C GLY A 223 6.06 9.58 21.26
#